data_0a9a27ee291b5d08f84b0d938eca8cb1
#
_entry.id   0a9a27ee291b5d08f84b0d938eca8cb1
#
_cell.length_a   1.000
_cell.length_b   1.000
_cell.length_c   1.000
_cell.angle_alpha   90.00
_cell.angle_beta   90.00
_cell.angle_gamma   90.00
#
_symmetry.space_group_name_H-M   'P 1'
#
loop_
_entity.id
_entity.type
_entity.pdbx_description
1 polymer ?
#
loop_
_entity_poly.entity_id
_entity_poly.type
_entity_poly.pdbx_seq_one_letter_code
_entity_poly.pdbx_strand_id
1 'polypeptide(L)'
;MKIVSVDLIECKSIPGVGQTPVFCRINTDEGIYGIGEAGVSISGFSKGSFAIMRNVASMLIGKNPLYHDQIWEMLMKDTFWGHSNGAVIMGAFSAIDTALWDIKGKYYNAPVYELLGGKYRDKLRCYASQLQFGWKNDEFFTSSGDLGWYREAYHAALDEGYTAIKVNFFYILPDGKKRDNVEFANYIPVKYMREFEKRIELAREVCGPDVEIIVENHAITSANSAIQFGRMAEPYDIMFYEEPCTNLNPAEMRRIADNVAIPLAAGERIYTRWGYLPYFENQSLSVIQPDLGNCGGITEGRKICDLAHIHGVTVQTHTCNSPVSVAASLHFEAAIPNFVIHEMHTTNTLHEIRKLCIYDYQPINGEFDIPDLPGIGQDLSDYALKNATIITET
;
A
#
# COMPACT_ATOMS: atom_id res chain seq x y z
N MET A 1 11.72 29.22 -8.24
CA MET A 1 10.53 28.38 -8.49
C MET A 1 9.52 28.59 -7.37
N LYS A 2 8.25 28.79 -7.72
CA LYS A 2 7.13 28.93 -6.78
C LYS A 2 5.95 28.13 -7.31
N ILE A 3 5.15 27.59 -6.39
CA ILE A 3 3.87 26.97 -6.71
C ILE A 3 2.89 28.05 -7.17
N VAL A 4 2.26 27.86 -8.33
CA VAL A 4 1.30 28.83 -8.91
C VAL A 4 -0.13 28.29 -8.93
N SER A 5 -0.31 26.99 -8.97
CA SER A 5 -1.63 26.34 -8.88
C SER A 5 -1.52 24.89 -8.43
N VAL A 6 -2.65 24.39 -7.92
CA VAL A 6 -2.82 22.98 -7.55
C VAL A 6 -4.07 22.45 -8.26
N ASP A 7 -3.88 21.45 -9.12
CA ASP A 7 -4.98 20.74 -9.76
C ASP A 7 -5.34 19.52 -8.91
N LEU A 8 -6.58 19.43 -8.50
CA LEU A 8 -7.17 18.32 -7.80
C LEU A 8 -7.95 17.49 -8.80
N ILE A 9 -7.57 16.25 -8.99
CA ILE A 9 -8.02 15.39 -10.07
C ILE A 9 -8.73 14.17 -9.48
N GLU A 10 -10.07 14.10 -9.60
CA GLU A 10 -10.87 12.95 -9.18
C GLU A 10 -11.27 12.14 -10.41
N CYS A 11 -10.73 10.93 -10.57
CA CYS A 11 -11.14 10.02 -11.60
C CYS A 11 -12.53 9.44 -11.31
N LYS A 12 -13.22 8.99 -12.36
CA LYS A 12 -14.45 8.21 -12.18
C LYS A 12 -14.13 6.91 -11.45
N SER A 13 -15.10 6.43 -10.67
CA SER A 13 -14.99 5.12 -10.05
C SER A 13 -14.74 4.05 -11.11
N ILE A 14 -13.76 3.19 -10.84
CA ILE A 14 -13.36 2.12 -11.77
C ILE A 14 -14.38 0.98 -11.65
N PRO A 15 -15.07 0.62 -12.73
CA PRO A 15 -16.07 -0.43 -12.70
C PRO A 15 -15.47 -1.76 -12.24
N GLY A 16 -16.21 -2.49 -11.38
CA GLY A 16 -15.79 -3.80 -10.86
C GLY A 16 -14.71 -3.77 -9.79
N VAL A 17 -14.01 -2.62 -9.58
CA VAL A 17 -12.90 -2.51 -8.61
C VAL A 17 -13.31 -1.74 -7.35
N GLY A 18 -14.28 -0.83 -7.46
CA GLY A 18 -14.71 0.00 -6.34
C GLY A 18 -13.70 1.05 -5.89
N GLN A 19 -12.70 1.33 -6.73
CA GLN A 19 -11.71 2.38 -6.50
C GLN A 19 -12.13 3.68 -7.20
N THR A 20 -11.87 4.80 -6.52
CA THR A 20 -12.01 6.16 -7.06
C THR A 20 -10.67 6.89 -6.87
N PRO A 21 -9.72 6.76 -7.82
CA PRO A 21 -8.41 7.38 -7.69
C PRO A 21 -8.52 8.91 -7.65
N VAL A 22 -7.75 9.52 -6.76
CA VAL A 22 -7.65 10.96 -6.59
C VAL A 22 -6.19 11.39 -6.58
N PHE A 23 -5.88 12.36 -7.43
CA PHE A 23 -4.52 12.86 -7.62
C PHE A 23 -4.41 14.33 -7.28
N CYS A 24 -3.21 14.73 -6.91
CA CYS A 24 -2.75 16.11 -6.78
C CYS A 24 -1.70 16.40 -7.85
N ARG A 25 -1.90 17.45 -8.66
CA ARG A 25 -0.87 17.98 -9.55
C ARG A 25 -0.51 19.38 -9.12
N ILE A 26 0.74 19.60 -8.72
CA ILE A 26 1.26 20.88 -8.29
C ILE A 26 2.01 21.52 -9.46
N ASN A 27 1.60 22.72 -9.88
CA ASN A 27 2.20 23.47 -10.99
C ASN A 27 3.07 24.59 -10.47
N THR A 28 4.17 24.88 -11.18
CA THR A 28 5.14 25.94 -10.81
C THR A 28 5.27 27.02 -11.88
N ASP A 29 5.80 28.19 -11.49
CA ASP A 29 6.10 29.32 -12.38
C ASP A 29 7.23 29.03 -13.39
N GLU A 30 7.96 27.92 -13.24
CA GLU A 30 9.00 27.48 -14.18
C GLU A 30 8.51 26.41 -15.16
N GLY A 31 7.21 26.07 -15.16
CA GLY A 31 6.59 25.07 -16.05
C GLY A 31 6.85 23.63 -15.64
N ILE A 32 7.57 23.40 -14.53
CA ILE A 32 7.72 22.07 -13.94
C ILE A 32 6.47 21.79 -13.10
N TYR A 33 5.94 20.57 -13.20
CA TYR A 33 4.87 20.09 -12.32
C TYR A 33 5.17 18.70 -11.78
N GLY A 34 4.54 18.37 -10.68
CA GLY A 34 4.60 17.02 -10.10
C GLY A 34 3.23 16.49 -9.77
N ILE A 35 3.13 15.16 -9.70
CA ILE A 35 1.92 14.44 -9.38
C ILE A 35 2.10 13.55 -8.15
N GLY A 36 0.99 13.35 -7.41
CA GLY A 36 0.91 12.39 -6.32
C GLY A 36 -0.52 11.87 -6.17
N GLU A 37 -0.68 10.77 -5.49
CA GLU A 37 -1.96 10.07 -5.31
C GLU A 37 -2.32 9.95 -3.83
N ALA A 38 -3.60 10.12 -3.51
CA ALA A 38 -4.14 9.81 -2.19
C ALA A 38 -4.50 8.32 -2.12
N GLY A 39 -3.80 7.57 -1.27
CA GLY A 39 -3.84 6.11 -1.17
C GLY A 39 -5.10 5.51 -0.54
N VAL A 40 -6.23 6.21 -0.56
CA VAL A 40 -7.49 5.79 0.07
C VAL A 40 -8.61 5.65 -0.97
N SER A 41 -8.28 5.14 -2.15
CA SER A 41 -9.18 5.06 -3.30
C SER A 41 -10.35 4.08 -3.13
N ILE A 42 -10.19 3.04 -2.29
CA ILE A 42 -11.23 2.04 -2.02
C ILE A 42 -12.35 2.62 -1.17
N SER A 43 -13.59 2.24 -1.46
CA SER A 43 -14.80 2.64 -0.72
C SER A 43 -15.07 4.15 -0.68
N GLY A 44 -14.46 4.93 -1.58
CA GLY A 44 -14.74 6.36 -1.77
C GLY A 44 -14.18 7.29 -0.70
N PHE A 45 -13.28 6.82 0.17
CA PHE A 45 -12.60 7.66 1.17
C PHE A 45 -11.69 8.72 0.53
N SER A 46 -11.21 8.48 -0.69
CA SER A 46 -10.44 9.44 -1.49
C SER A 46 -11.15 10.78 -1.73
N LYS A 47 -12.50 10.80 -1.75
CA LYS A 47 -13.29 12.05 -1.82
C LYS A 47 -13.08 12.94 -0.59
N GLY A 48 -12.88 12.33 0.58
CA GLY A 48 -12.49 13.06 1.78
C GLY A 48 -11.10 13.70 1.63
N SER A 49 -10.13 12.94 1.13
CA SER A 49 -8.79 13.46 0.86
C SER A 49 -8.79 14.56 -0.20
N PHE A 50 -9.61 14.42 -1.25
CA PHE A 50 -9.84 15.48 -2.26
C PHE A 50 -10.30 16.78 -1.61
N ALA A 51 -11.30 16.72 -0.71
CA ALA A 51 -11.81 17.88 -0.02
C ALA A 51 -10.75 18.52 0.92
N ILE A 52 -9.95 17.70 1.61
CA ILE A 52 -8.84 18.20 2.43
C ILE A 52 -7.78 18.89 1.57
N MET A 53 -7.34 18.27 0.48
CA MET A 53 -6.39 18.89 -0.45
C MET A 53 -6.89 20.24 -0.96
N ARG A 54 -8.18 20.34 -1.32
CA ARG A 54 -8.79 21.59 -1.74
C ARG A 54 -8.70 22.66 -0.67
N ASN A 55 -9.00 22.32 0.58
CA ASN A 55 -8.95 23.28 1.70
C ASN A 55 -7.55 23.79 1.98
N VAL A 56 -6.50 22.98 1.76
CA VAL A 56 -5.12 23.38 2.06
C VAL A 56 -4.36 23.91 0.84
N ALA A 57 -4.91 23.80 -0.37
CA ALA A 57 -4.25 24.21 -1.61
C ALA A 57 -3.74 25.66 -1.58
N SER A 58 -4.53 26.61 -1.04
CA SER A 58 -4.14 28.00 -0.92
C SER A 58 -2.90 28.23 -0.04
N MET A 59 -2.63 27.32 0.91
CA MET A 59 -1.44 27.40 1.75
C MET A 59 -0.15 27.07 0.98
N LEU A 60 -0.27 26.36 -0.13
CA LEU A 60 0.85 25.94 -0.97
C LEU A 60 1.26 27.03 -1.96
N ILE A 61 0.31 27.89 -2.39
CA ILE A 61 0.55 28.92 -3.40
C ILE A 61 1.65 29.88 -2.96
N GLY A 62 2.58 30.16 -3.86
CA GLY A 62 3.75 31.02 -3.61
C GLY A 62 4.89 30.37 -2.83
N LYS A 63 4.70 29.14 -2.30
CA LYS A 63 5.77 28.40 -1.62
C LYS A 63 6.79 27.85 -2.62
N ASN A 64 8.01 27.61 -2.16
CA ASN A 64 9.02 26.91 -2.93
C ASN A 64 8.82 25.38 -2.79
N PRO A 65 8.46 24.65 -3.87
CA PRO A 65 8.16 23.22 -3.78
C PRO A 65 9.39 22.36 -3.43
N LEU A 66 10.61 22.89 -3.57
CA LEU A 66 11.82 22.15 -3.19
C LEU A 66 11.98 22.02 -1.67
N TYR A 67 11.24 22.80 -0.88
CA TYR A 67 11.26 22.77 0.57
C TYR A 67 10.13 21.87 1.12
N HIS A 68 10.03 20.65 0.58
CA HIS A 68 8.96 19.70 0.87
C HIS A 68 8.82 19.40 2.38
N ASP A 69 9.92 19.24 3.13
CA ASP A 69 9.89 19.04 4.59
C ASP A 69 9.23 20.22 5.32
N GLN A 70 9.55 21.46 4.91
CA GLN A 70 8.94 22.64 5.49
C GLN A 70 7.44 22.72 5.18
N ILE A 71 7.06 22.37 3.95
CA ILE A 71 5.64 22.32 3.56
C ILE A 71 4.92 21.22 4.34
N TRP A 72 5.53 20.04 4.50
CA TRP A 72 4.97 18.96 5.29
C TRP A 72 4.70 19.38 6.75
N GLU A 73 5.69 19.99 7.41
CA GLU A 73 5.54 20.51 8.77
C GLU A 73 4.49 21.63 8.87
N MET A 74 4.41 22.49 7.87
CA MET A 74 3.37 23.52 7.77
C MET A 74 1.97 22.89 7.68
N LEU A 75 1.77 21.90 6.82
CA LEU A 75 0.50 21.17 6.71
C LEU A 75 0.10 20.52 8.05
N MET A 76 1.05 19.94 8.76
CA MET A 76 0.80 19.33 10.06
C MET A 76 0.50 20.36 11.16
N LYS A 77 1.16 21.50 11.19
CA LYS A 77 1.12 22.44 12.32
C LYS A 77 0.19 23.64 12.14
N ASP A 78 0.10 24.16 10.90
CA ASP A 78 -0.66 25.38 10.64
C ASP A 78 -2.11 25.11 10.24
N THR A 79 -2.46 23.85 9.94
CA THR A 79 -3.86 23.41 9.84
C THR A 79 -4.36 23.01 11.24
N PHE A 80 -5.49 23.55 11.68
CA PHE A 80 -5.99 23.31 13.04
C PHE A 80 -6.17 21.80 13.36
N TRP A 81 -6.59 21.01 12.37
CA TRP A 81 -6.83 19.57 12.50
C TRP A 81 -5.70 18.71 11.95
N GLY A 82 -4.62 19.27 11.43
CA GLY A 82 -3.50 18.54 10.82
C GLY A 82 -2.72 17.68 11.81
N HIS A 83 -2.76 18.02 13.10
CA HIS A 83 -2.13 17.25 14.16
C HIS A 83 -2.79 15.90 14.43
N SER A 84 -3.99 15.64 13.86
CA SER A 84 -4.65 14.37 14.05
C SER A 84 -4.21 13.36 12.99
N ASN A 85 -4.05 12.10 13.40
CA ASN A 85 -3.80 10.98 12.52
C ASN A 85 -5.10 10.53 11.83
N GLY A 86 -4.98 9.94 10.66
CA GLY A 86 -6.10 9.29 9.99
C GLY A 86 -5.95 9.23 8.48
N ALA A 87 -6.50 8.19 7.88
CA ALA A 87 -6.35 7.88 6.46
C ALA A 87 -6.65 9.06 5.54
N VAL A 88 -7.74 9.79 5.79
CA VAL A 88 -8.24 10.85 4.89
C VAL A 88 -7.30 12.07 4.88
N ILE A 89 -6.87 12.52 6.07
CA ILE A 89 -5.95 13.65 6.20
C ILE A 89 -4.57 13.27 5.65
N MET A 90 -4.07 12.12 6.10
CA MET A 90 -2.75 11.66 5.67
C MET A 90 -2.73 11.28 4.19
N GLY A 91 -3.83 10.78 3.62
CA GLY A 91 -3.96 10.59 2.18
C GLY A 91 -3.81 11.88 1.39
N ALA A 92 -4.44 12.97 1.85
CA ALA A 92 -4.29 14.28 1.23
C ALA A 92 -2.84 14.80 1.32
N PHE A 93 -2.21 14.70 2.49
CA PHE A 93 -0.83 15.17 2.70
C PHE A 93 0.18 14.32 1.93
N SER A 94 -0.07 13.00 1.82
CA SER A 94 0.75 12.09 1.03
C SER A 94 0.75 12.43 -0.46
N ALA A 95 -0.43 12.73 -1.02
CA ALA A 95 -0.54 13.15 -2.41
C ALA A 95 0.23 14.44 -2.69
N ILE A 96 0.13 15.43 -1.80
CA ILE A 96 0.89 16.67 -1.90
C ILE A 96 2.40 16.42 -1.79
N ASP A 97 2.83 15.64 -0.81
CA ASP A 97 4.24 15.33 -0.58
C ASP A 97 4.88 14.59 -1.76
N THR A 98 4.20 13.58 -2.28
CA THR A 98 4.68 12.85 -3.47
C THR A 98 4.80 13.75 -4.69
N ALA A 99 3.84 14.67 -4.91
CA ALA A 99 3.92 15.67 -5.98
C ALA A 99 5.11 16.61 -5.81
N LEU A 100 5.45 17.00 -4.58
CA LEU A 100 6.63 17.83 -4.29
C LEU A 100 7.94 17.08 -4.56
N TRP A 101 8.02 15.80 -4.21
CA TRP A 101 9.16 14.95 -4.53
C TRP A 101 9.32 14.75 -6.05
N ASP A 102 8.22 14.59 -6.77
CA ASP A 102 8.22 14.49 -8.23
C ASP A 102 8.75 15.78 -8.89
N ILE A 103 8.29 16.96 -8.42
CA ILE A 103 8.85 18.26 -8.84
C ILE A 103 10.36 18.32 -8.57
N LYS A 104 10.78 17.92 -7.37
CA LYS A 104 12.19 17.99 -6.97
C LYS A 104 13.06 17.12 -7.86
N GLY A 105 12.62 15.91 -8.17
CA GLY A 105 13.31 15.01 -9.09
C GLY A 105 13.39 15.60 -10.50
N LYS A 106 12.31 16.11 -11.03
CA LYS A 106 12.26 16.78 -12.35
C LYS A 106 13.16 18.03 -12.39
N TYR A 107 13.17 18.82 -11.32
CA TYR A 107 14.02 20.01 -11.24
C TYR A 107 15.51 19.67 -11.29
N TYR A 108 15.95 18.65 -10.56
CA TYR A 108 17.33 18.19 -10.56
C TYR A 108 17.66 17.22 -11.70
N ASN A 109 16.69 16.90 -12.55
CA ASN A 109 16.77 15.88 -13.61
C ASN A 109 17.31 14.54 -13.07
N ALA A 110 16.78 14.11 -11.93
CA ALA A 110 17.17 12.91 -11.21
C ALA A 110 15.93 12.11 -10.76
N PRO A 111 15.97 10.77 -10.78
CA PRO A 111 14.93 9.94 -10.18
C PRO A 111 14.90 10.13 -8.66
N VAL A 112 13.72 9.95 -8.06
CA VAL A 112 13.54 10.19 -6.61
C VAL A 112 14.46 9.33 -5.76
N TYR A 113 14.77 8.09 -6.16
CA TYR A 113 15.68 7.24 -5.38
C TYR A 113 17.09 7.84 -5.24
N GLU A 114 17.60 8.58 -6.23
CA GLU A 114 18.90 9.28 -6.13
C GLU A 114 18.85 10.39 -5.07
N LEU A 115 17.76 11.13 -5.03
CA LEU A 115 17.57 12.20 -4.04
C LEU A 115 17.36 11.66 -2.62
N LEU A 116 16.93 10.40 -2.48
CA LEU A 116 16.82 9.69 -1.21
C LEU A 116 18.16 9.08 -0.73
N GLY A 117 19.23 9.21 -1.51
CA GLY A 117 20.58 8.74 -1.15
C GLY A 117 21.13 7.62 -2.03
N GLY A 118 20.42 7.29 -3.12
CA GLY A 118 20.80 6.24 -4.07
C GLY A 118 20.13 4.90 -3.76
N LYS A 119 20.19 4.00 -4.72
CA LYS A 119 19.57 2.68 -4.62
C LYS A 119 20.48 1.65 -3.99
N TYR A 120 19.93 0.81 -3.11
CA TYR A 120 20.59 -0.36 -2.52
C TYR A 120 20.53 -1.59 -3.42
N ARG A 121 19.59 -1.61 -4.40
CA ARG A 121 19.32 -2.74 -5.30
C ARG A 121 18.84 -2.26 -6.66
N ASP A 122 19.12 -3.04 -7.70
CA ASP A 122 18.75 -2.72 -9.07
C ASP A 122 17.36 -3.25 -9.45
N LYS A 123 16.86 -4.25 -8.71
CA LYS A 123 15.54 -4.84 -8.88
C LYS A 123 14.84 -5.03 -7.55
N LEU A 124 13.52 -5.05 -7.59
CA LEU A 124 12.66 -5.31 -6.43
C LEU A 124 11.91 -6.62 -6.65
N ARG A 125 12.25 -7.64 -5.84
CA ARG A 125 11.45 -8.86 -5.74
C ARG A 125 10.05 -8.50 -5.26
N CYS A 126 9.00 -9.12 -5.86
CA CYS A 126 7.63 -8.87 -5.45
C CYS A 126 6.83 -10.16 -5.24
N TYR A 127 5.74 -10.04 -4.48
CA TYR A 127 4.78 -11.11 -4.27
C TYR A 127 3.47 -10.84 -4.99
N ALA A 128 2.80 -11.92 -5.44
CA ALA A 128 1.45 -11.85 -5.98
C ALA A 128 0.42 -11.74 -4.85
N SER A 129 -0.33 -10.64 -4.81
CA SER A 129 -1.21 -10.30 -3.69
C SER A 129 -2.68 -10.52 -3.98
N GLN A 130 -3.44 -10.95 -2.97
CA GLN A 130 -4.91 -11.10 -2.96
C GLN A 130 -5.44 -12.23 -3.87
N LEU A 131 -4.75 -13.37 -3.87
CA LEU A 131 -5.07 -14.51 -4.75
C LEU A 131 -6.42 -15.17 -4.46
N GLN A 132 -7.09 -14.85 -3.35
CA GLN A 132 -8.49 -15.28 -3.13
C GLN A 132 -9.47 -14.72 -4.17
N PHE A 133 -9.08 -13.69 -4.93
CA PHE A 133 -9.84 -13.14 -6.05
C PHE A 133 -9.42 -13.67 -7.42
N GLY A 134 -8.55 -14.71 -7.44
CA GLY A 134 -7.86 -15.16 -8.65
C GLY A 134 -6.65 -14.27 -8.98
N TRP A 135 -5.89 -14.67 -10.01
CA TRP A 135 -4.74 -13.89 -10.48
C TRP A 135 -4.97 -13.46 -11.92
N LYS A 136 -4.84 -12.14 -12.21
CA LYS A 136 -5.17 -11.52 -13.51
C LYS A 136 -6.59 -11.81 -13.99
N ASN A 137 -7.51 -11.88 -13.07
CA ASN A 137 -8.92 -12.05 -13.38
C ASN A 137 -9.53 -10.67 -13.71
N ASP A 138 -10.04 -10.49 -14.93
CA ASP A 138 -10.67 -9.24 -15.36
C ASP A 138 -11.95 -8.91 -14.56
N GLU A 139 -12.57 -9.89 -13.92
CA GLU A 139 -13.69 -9.72 -13.00
C GLU A 139 -13.19 -9.64 -11.56
N PHE A 140 -12.53 -8.56 -11.21
CA PHE A 140 -12.06 -8.32 -9.85
C PHE A 140 -13.22 -8.41 -8.84
N PHE A 141 -12.95 -8.98 -7.66
CA PHE A 141 -13.91 -9.39 -6.63
C PHE A 141 -14.79 -10.61 -6.95
N THR A 142 -14.63 -11.26 -8.10
CA THR A 142 -15.10 -12.63 -8.22
C THR A 142 -14.26 -13.51 -7.30
N SER A 143 -14.93 -14.35 -6.54
CA SER A 143 -14.25 -15.23 -5.58
C SER A 143 -15.04 -16.53 -5.41
N SER A 144 -14.36 -17.58 -5.06
CA SER A 144 -14.98 -18.89 -4.82
C SER A 144 -14.51 -19.49 -3.50
N GLY A 145 -15.35 -20.30 -2.87
CA GLY A 145 -14.97 -21.16 -1.76
C GLY A 145 -14.25 -22.45 -2.21
N ASP A 146 -14.24 -22.74 -3.52
CA ASP A 146 -13.68 -23.95 -4.08
C ASP A 146 -12.14 -23.96 -4.07
N LEU A 147 -11.55 -25.07 -3.67
CA LEU A 147 -10.09 -25.26 -3.66
C LEU A 147 -9.48 -25.22 -5.07
N GLY A 148 -10.24 -25.62 -6.11
CA GLY A 148 -9.82 -25.51 -7.52
C GLY A 148 -9.52 -24.07 -7.93
N TRP A 149 -10.36 -23.12 -7.51
CA TRP A 149 -10.16 -21.70 -7.73
C TRP A 149 -8.83 -21.18 -7.17
N TYR A 150 -8.51 -21.57 -5.92
CA TYR A 150 -7.24 -21.18 -5.29
C TYR A 150 -6.05 -21.85 -6.00
N ARG A 151 -6.17 -23.13 -6.38
CA ARG A 151 -5.12 -23.87 -7.10
C ARG A 151 -4.76 -23.18 -8.42
N GLU A 152 -5.76 -22.79 -9.20
CA GLU A 152 -5.57 -22.06 -10.47
C GLU A 152 -4.87 -20.72 -10.25
N ALA A 153 -5.29 -19.94 -9.23
CA ALA A 153 -4.66 -18.67 -8.91
C ALA A 153 -3.19 -18.81 -8.49
N TYR A 154 -2.87 -19.84 -7.69
CA TYR A 154 -1.49 -20.11 -7.28
C TYR A 154 -0.62 -20.49 -8.48
N HIS A 155 -1.05 -21.42 -9.33
CA HIS A 155 -0.31 -21.79 -10.53
C HIS A 155 -0.10 -20.58 -11.45
N ALA A 156 -1.14 -19.79 -11.69
CA ALA A 156 -1.03 -18.61 -12.55
C ALA A 156 0.02 -17.60 -12.04
N ALA A 157 0.13 -17.39 -10.73
CA ALA A 157 1.16 -16.54 -10.16
C ALA A 157 2.56 -17.17 -10.28
N LEU A 158 2.69 -18.46 -9.99
CA LEU A 158 3.98 -19.18 -10.11
C LEU A 158 4.50 -19.23 -11.54
N ASP A 159 3.61 -19.41 -12.51
CA ASP A 159 3.95 -19.44 -13.95
C ASP A 159 4.53 -18.09 -14.44
N GLU A 160 4.22 -16.99 -13.74
CA GLU A 160 4.81 -15.66 -13.97
C GLU A 160 6.12 -15.43 -13.21
N GLY A 161 6.61 -16.43 -12.50
CA GLY A 161 7.88 -16.38 -11.79
C GLY A 161 7.81 -15.76 -10.40
N TYR A 162 6.62 -15.57 -9.83
CA TYR A 162 6.52 -15.12 -8.43
C TYR A 162 7.04 -16.22 -7.49
N THR A 163 7.83 -15.80 -6.53
CA THR A 163 8.42 -16.66 -5.50
C THR A 163 7.81 -16.41 -4.12
N ALA A 164 6.77 -15.59 -4.07
CA ALA A 164 5.96 -15.34 -2.88
C ALA A 164 4.52 -14.99 -3.28
N ILE A 165 3.56 -15.40 -2.46
CA ILE A 165 2.13 -15.13 -2.64
C ILE A 165 1.50 -14.61 -1.36
N LYS A 166 0.44 -13.76 -1.47
CA LYS A 166 -0.38 -13.32 -0.35
C LYS A 166 -1.85 -13.68 -0.55
N VAL A 167 -2.45 -14.26 0.49
CA VAL A 167 -3.84 -14.73 0.46
C VAL A 167 -4.57 -14.36 1.75
N ASN A 168 -5.78 -13.84 1.62
CA ASN A 168 -6.71 -13.73 2.74
C ASN A 168 -7.57 -15.01 2.80
N PHE A 169 -7.12 -16.00 3.55
CA PHE A 169 -7.77 -17.30 3.67
C PHE A 169 -9.14 -17.24 4.33
N PHE A 170 -9.42 -16.19 5.08
CA PHE A 170 -10.70 -16.01 5.79
C PHE A 170 -11.77 -15.28 4.97
N TYR A 171 -11.40 -14.63 3.87
CA TYR A 171 -12.28 -13.67 3.22
C TYR A 171 -13.56 -14.31 2.68
N ILE A 172 -13.44 -15.50 2.09
CA ILE A 172 -14.55 -16.24 1.50
C ILE A 172 -14.82 -17.52 2.28
N LEU A 173 -16.09 -17.73 2.63
CA LEU A 173 -16.56 -18.96 3.27
C LEU A 173 -16.63 -20.12 2.26
N PRO A 174 -16.70 -21.39 2.73
CA PRO A 174 -16.80 -22.56 1.83
C PRO A 174 -18.00 -22.53 0.89
N ASP A 175 -19.07 -21.84 1.25
CA ASP A 175 -20.27 -21.66 0.41
C ASP A 175 -20.12 -20.52 -0.63
N GLY A 176 -18.94 -19.95 -0.77
CA GLY A 176 -18.63 -18.86 -1.71
C GLY A 176 -19.03 -17.48 -1.26
N LYS A 177 -19.65 -17.35 -0.08
CA LYS A 177 -20.03 -16.04 0.46
C LYS A 177 -18.88 -15.35 1.14
N LYS A 178 -18.89 -14.02 1.10
CA LYS A 178 -18.03 -13.22 1.95
C LYS A 178 -18.37 -13.47 3.42
N ARG A 179 -17.34 -13.63 4.27
CA ARG A 179 -17.52 -13.78 5.72
C ARG A 179 -18.29 -12.61 6.35
N ASP A 180 -18.98 -12.87 7.44
CA ASP A 180 -19.45 -11.81 8.35
C ASP A 180 -18.29 -11.37 9.24
N ASN A 181 -17.91 -10.10 9.16
CA ASN A 181 -16.79 -9.55 9.92
C ASN A 181 -17.06 -9.53 11.43
N VAL A 182 -18.33 -9.38 11.84
CA VAL A 182 -18.72 -9.36 13.26
C VAL A 182 -18.69 -10.77 13.85
N GLU A 183 -19.17 -11.77 13.11
CA GLU A 183 -19.16 -13.17 13.55
C GLU A 183 -17.73 -13.67 13.83
N PHE A 184 -16.78 -13.37 12.93
CA PHE A 184 -15.40 -13.86 13.05
C PHE A 184 -14.48 -12.97 13.90
N ALA A 185 -14.94 -11.80 14.31
CA ALA A 185 -14.10 -10.87 15.06
C ALA A 185 -13.54 -11.50 16.35
N ASN A 186 -14.37 -12.20 17.13
CA ASN A 186 -13.99 -12.68 18.46
C ASN A 186 -13.72 -14.18 18.55
N TYR A 187 -14.21 -14.96 17.59
CA TYR A 187 -14.08 -16.42 17.58
C TYR A 187 -14.24 -16.98 16.17
N ILE A 188 -13.35 -17.88 15.78
CA ILE A 188 -13.47 -18.62 14.51
C ILE A 188 -13.98 -20.04 14.84
N PRO A 189 -15.21 -20.41 14.41
CA PRO A 189 -15.74 -21.75 14.65
C PRO A 189 -14.83 -22.84 14.03
N VAL A 190 -14.68 -23.96 14.75
CA VAL A 190 -13.78 -25.06 14.35
C VAL A 190 -14.03 -25.55 12.90
N LYS A 191 -15.30 -25.59 12.46
CA LYS A 191 -15.64 -25.99 11.08
C LYS A 191 -14.99 -25.08 10.05
N TYR A 192 -14.96 -23.77 10.26
CA TYR A 192 -14.33 -22.81 9.36
C TYR A 192 -12.81 -22.83 9.48
N MET A 193 -12.30 -23.00 10.71
CA MET A 193 -10.86 -23.16 10.92
C MET A 193 -10.28 -24.31 10.08
N ARG A 194 -10.96 -25.46 10.06
CA ARG A 194 -10.57 -26.62 9.24
C ARG A 194 -10.62 -26.34 7.72
N GLU A 195 -11.57 -25.53 7.27
CA GLU A 195 -11.64 -25.14 5.86
C GLU A 195 -10.53 -24.15 5.47
N PHE A 196 -10.20 -23.23 6.38
CA PHE A 196 -9.08 -22.33 6.16
C PHE A 196 -7.74 -23.07 6.16
N GLU A 197 -7.57 -24.04 7.04
CA GLU A 197 -6.41 -24.93 7.09
C GLU A 197 -6.20 -25.66 5.76
N LYS A 198 -7.24 -26.26 5.19
CA LYS A 198 -7.18 -26.91 3.87
C LYS A 198 -6.69 -25.97 2.74
N ARG A 199 -7.04 -24.69 2.81
CA ARG A 199 -6.57 -23.68 1.83
C ARG A 199 -5.09 -23.38 1.99
N ILE A 200 -4.59 -23.33 3.24
CA ILE A 200 -3.17 -23.16 3.52
C ILE A 200 -2.39 -24.42 3.12
N GLU A 201 -2.90 -25.61 3.44
CA GLU A 201 -2.33 -26.88 2.99
C GLU A 201 -2.21 -26.91 1.47
N LEU A 202 -3.27 -26.53 0.75
CA LEU A 202 -3.25 -26.43 -0.71
C LEU A 202 -2.22 -25.40 -1.20
N ALA A 203 -2.12 -24.25 -0.56
CA ALA A 203 -1.13 -23.24 -0.93
C ALA A 203 0.28 -23.82 -0.79
N ARG A 204 0.60 -24.48 0.32
CA ARG A 204 1.91 -25.11 0.54
C ARG A 204 2.15 -26.28 -0.40
N GLU A 205 1.13 -27.10 -0.71
CA GLU A 205 1.21 -28.20 -1.68
C GLU A 205 1.58 -27.69 -3.09
N VAL A 206 0.90 -26.64 -3.57
CA VAL A 206 1.11 -26.09 -4.92
C VAL A 206 2.40 -25.29 -5.01
N CYS A 207 2.69 -24.47 -4.00
CA CYS A 207 3.88 -23.62 -3.98
C CYS A 207 5.17 -24.41 -3.73
N GLY A 208 5.09 -25.61 -3.15
CA GLY A 208 6.28 -26.35 -2.73
C GLY A 208 7.01 -25.67 -1.54
N PRO A 209 8.20 -26.14 -1.17
CA PRO A 209 8.91 -25.68 0.03
C PRO A 209 9.58 -24.30 -0.12
N ASP A 210 9.87 -23.84 -1.33
CA ASP A 210 10.76 -22.69 -1.59
C ASP A 210 10.00 -21.39 -1.86
N VAL A 211 8.68 -21.43 -2.08
CA VAL A 211 7.83 -20.25 -2.30
C VAL A 211 7.28 -19.78 -0.96
N GLU A 212 7.41 -18.50 -0.69
CA GLU A 212 6.93 -17.90 0.55
C GLU A 212 5.42 -17.64 0.50
N ILE A 213 4.74 -17.89 1.61
CA ILE A 213 3.30 -17.67 1.78
C ILE A 213 3.10 -16.56 2.81
N ILE A 214 2.33 -15.55 2.44
CA ILE A 214 1.92 -14.45 3.30
C ILE A 214 0.42 -14.62 3.60
N VAL A 215 0.06 -14.49 4.86
CA VAL A 215 -1.33 -14.54 5.31
C VAL A 215 -1.83 -13.13 5.58
N GLU A 216 -2.99 -12.80 5.01
CA GLU A 216 -3.65 -11.51 5.16
C GLU A 216 -4.94 -11.65 5.97
N ASN A 217 -5.24 -10.67 6.86
CA ASN A 217 -6.50 -10.65 7.61
C ASN A 217 -7.27 -9.31 7.59
N HIS A 218 -6.67 -8.22 7.09
CA HIS A 218 -7.31 -6.90 7.04
C HIS A 218 -7.86 -6.40 8.40
N ALA A 219 -7.14 -6.62 9.50
CA ALA A 219 -7.45 -6.11 10.84
C ALA A 219 -8.85 -6.49 11.40
N ILE A 220 -9.46 -7.59 10.93
CA ILE A 220 -10.86 -7.91 11.23
C ILE A 220 -11.02 -8.73 12.51
N THR A 221 -10.03 -9.57 12.86
CA THR A 221 -10.12 -10.42 14.06
C THR A 221 -9.59 -9.73 15.31
N SER A 222 -10.10 -10.16 16.47
CA SER A 222 -9.49 -9.84 17.77
C SER A 222 -8.23 -10.68 18.00
N ALA A 223 -7.45 -10.34 19.02
CA ALA A 223 -6.27 -11.10 19.38
C ALA A 223 -6.56 -12.60 19.62
N ASN A 224 -7.72 -12.96 20.17
CA ASN A 224 -8.07 -14.37 20.38
C ASN A 224 -8.20 -15.16 19.09
N SER A 225 -8.95 -14.63 18.11
CA SER A 225 -9.13 -15.26 16.80
C SER A 225 -7.83 -15.28 16.01
N ALA A 226 -7.05 -14.20 16.09
CA ALA A 226 -5.74 -14.12 15.44
C ALA A 226 -4.75 -15.15 15.97
N ILE A 227 -4.67 -15.33 17.29
CA ILE A 227 -3.83 -16.35 17.93
C ILE A 227 -4.30 -17.77 17.55
N GLN A 228 -5.61 -18.01 17.56
CA GLN A 228 -6.18 -19.28 17.17
C GLN A 228 -5.77 -19.67 15.75
N PHE A 229 -5.90 -18.73 14.80
CA PHE A 229 -5.52 -18.95 13.42
C PHE A 229 -4.00 -19.03 13.24
N GLY A 230 -3.24 -18.12 13.84
CA GLY A 230 -1.78 -18.10 13.73
C GLY A 230 -1.15 -19.42 14.15
N ARG A 231 -1.59 -19.98 15.28
CA ARG A 231 -1.13 -21.30 15.75
C ARG A 231 -1.48 -22.44 14.81
N MET A 232 -2.62 -22.38 14.14
CA MET A 232 -2.98 -23.36 13.10
C MET A 232 -2.07 -23.20 11.87
N ALA A 233 -1.68 -21.97 11.53
CA ALA A 233 -0.88 -21.69 10.35
C ALA A 233 0.64 -21.88 10.55
N GLU A 234 1.15 -21.91 11.80
CA GLU A 234 2.59 -22.08 12.11
C GLU A 234 3.28 -23.25 11.39
N PRO A 235 2.67 -24.46 11.24
CA PRO A 235 3.32 -25.58 10.56
C PRO A 235 3.56 -25.40 9.05
N TYR A 236 3.04 -24.33 8.43
CA TYR A 236 3.06 -24.13 6.99
C TYR A 236 4.12 -23.12 6.51
N ASP A 237 5.11 -22.79 7.32
CA ASP A 237 6.23 -21.89 6.96
C ASP A 237 5.77 -20.56 6.39
N ILE A 238 4.92 -19.84 7.15
CA ILE A 238 4.37 -18.54 6.76
C ILE A 238 5.43 -17.45 6.93
N MET A 239 5.67 -16.67 5.88
CA MET A 239 6.66 -15.58 5.88
C MET A 239 6.30 -14.48 6.89
N PHE A 240 5.06 -14.00 6.84
CA PHE A 240 4.49 -13.11 7.86
C PHE A 240 2.95 -13.14 7.85
N TYR A 241 2.37 -12.74 8.98
CA TYR A 241 0.93 -12.61 9.19
C TYR A 241 0.56 -11.13 9.24
N GLU A 242 -0.09 -10.66 8.17
CA GLU A 242 -0.45 -9.27 7.97
C GLU A 242 -1.78 -8.92 8.63
N GLU A 243 -1.80 -7.78 9.33
CA GLU A 243 -2.94 -7.21 10.02
C GLU A 243 -3.79 -8.23 10.80
N PRO A 244 -3.18 -9.01 11.71
CA PRO A 244 -3.89 -10.04 12.45
C PRO A 244 -5.01 -9.50 13.34
N CYS A 245 -4.93 -8.24 13.78
CA CYS A 245 -5.97 -7.55 14.55
C CYS A 245 -6.01 -6.06 14.21
N THR A 246 -6.93 -5.33 14.85
CA THR A 246 -7.02 -3.87 14.70
C THR A 246 -5.72 -3.17 15.05
N ASN A 247 -5.35 -2.18 14.25
CA ASN A 247 -4.19 -1.31 14.48
C ASN A 247 -4.47 -0.19 15.50
N LEU A 248 -5.62 -0.16 16.12
CA LEU A 248 -5.97 0.85 17.13
C LEU A 248 -5.48 0.49 18.54
N ASN A 249 -5.03 -0.75 18.75
CA ASN A 249 -4.56 -1.22 20.04
C ASN A 249 -3.23 -1.97 19.92
N PRO A 250 -2.09 -1.29 20.08
CA PRO A 250 -0.76 -1.92 20.03
C PRO A 250 -0.54 -3.04 21.06
N ALA A 251 -1.27 -3.02 22.19
CA ALA A 251 -1.16 -4.07 23.19
C ALA A 251 -1.79 -5.40 22.73
N GLU A 252 -2.84 -5.36 21.90
CA GLU A 252 -3.38 -6.59 21.28
C GLU A 252 -2.39 -7.19 20.26
N MET A 253 -1.76 -6.35 19.46
CA MET A 253 -0.72 -6.81 18.54
C MET A 253 0.45 -7.46 19.30
N ARG A 254 0.90 -6.86 20.41
CA ARG A 254 1.93 -7.45 21.28
C ARG A 254 1.48 -8.80 21.84
N ARG A 255 0.22 -8.91 22.30
CA ARG A 255 -0.33 -10.18 22.80
C ARG A 255 -0.32 -11.27 21.72
N ILE A 256 -0.58 -10.94 20.46
CA ILE A 256 -0.49 -11.91 19.37
C ILE A 256 0.97 -12.32 19.17
N ALA A 257 1.90 -11.37 19.08
CA ALA A 257 3.32 -11.65 18.92
C ALA A 257 3.91 -12.53 20.03
N ASP A 258 3.39 -12.43 21.25
CA ASP A 258 3.80 -13.31 22.37
C ASP A 258 3.25 -14.75 22.27
N ASN A 259 2.27 -15.01 21.41
CA ASN A 259 1.55 -16.27 21.34
C ASN A 259 1.57 -16.99 19.99
N VAL A 260 2.17 -16.37 18.97
CA VAL A 260 2.30 -16.89 17.60
C VAL A 260 3.74 -16.70 17.14
N ALA A 261 4.35 -17.77 16.62
CA ALA A 261 5.74 -17.73 16.16
C ALA A 261 5.91 -17.07 14.78
N ILE A 262 4.83 -16.91 14.02
CA ILE A 262 4.86 -16.25 12.70
C ILE A 262 5.19 -14.77 12.90
N PRO A 263 6.15 -14.18 12.15
CA PRO A 263 6.42 -12.75 12.15
C PRO A 263 5.14 -11.95 11.85
N LEU A 264 4.84 -10.91 12.63
CA LEU A 264 3.67 -10.08 12.37
C LEU A 264 4.02 -8.89 11.50
N ALA A 265 3.10 -8.53 10.60
CA ALA A 265 3.17 -7.37 9.73
C ALA A 265 1.92 -6.49 9.89
N ALA A 266 2.10 -5.17 9.80
CA ALA A 266 1.01 -4.20 9.71
C ALA A 266 1.52 -2.83 9.24
N GLY A 267 0.63 -2.00 8.68
CA GLY A 267 1.06 -0.66 8.33
C GLY A 267 0.12 0.14 7.44
N GLU A 268 -0.66 -0.47 6.59
CA GLU A 268 -1.58 0.24 5.67
C GLU A 268 -2.62 1.12 6.39
N ARG A 269 -2.87 0.84 7.66
CA ARG A 269 -3.77 1.60 8.55
C ARG A 269 -3.04 2.25 9.72
N ILE A 270 -1.70 2.39 9.64
CA ILE A 270 -0.87 3.10 10.62
C ILE A 270 -0.26 4.31 9.94
N TYR A 271 -0.48 5.49 10.49
CA TYR A 271 -0.12 6.75 9.86
C TYR A 271 0.91 7.48 10.69
N THR A 272 1.90 8.08 10.04
CA THR A 272 2.99 8.86 10.58
C THR A 272 3.90 8.07 11.55
N ARG A 273 5.12 8.57 11.79
CA ARG A 273 6.08 7.99 12.75
C ARG A 273 5.51 7.87 14.18
N TRP A 274 4.61 8.75 14.56
CA TRP A 274 3.96 8.70 15.88
C TRP A 274 3.00 7.52 16.02
N GLY A 275 2.30 7.16 14.95
CA GLY A 275 1.44 5.97 14.92
C GLY A 275 2.23 4.67 14.99
N TYR A 276 3.41 4.62 14.35
CA TYR A 276 4.29 3.43 14.36
C TYR A 276 5.07 3.24 15.65
N LEU A 277 5.44 4.34 16.35
CA LEU A 277 6.32 4.30 17.52
C LEU A 277 5.90 3.27 18.59
N PRO A 278 4.61 3.16 18.99
CA PRO A 278 4.20 2.18 20.00
C PRO A 278 4.47 0.72 19.62
N TYR A 279 4.45 0.40 18.31
CA TYR A 279 4.74 -0.95 17.79
C TYR A 279 6.24 -1.27 17.80
N PHE A 280 7.08 -0.26 17.59
CA PHE A 280 8.52 -0.40 17.72
C PHE A 280 8.93 -0.57 19.18
N GLU A 281 8.40 0.26 20.09
CA GLU A 281 8.71 0.20 21.52
C GLU A 281 8.26 -1.13 22.15
N ASN A 282 7.11 -1.67 21.75
CA ASN A 282 6.62 -2.94 22.27
C ASN A 282 7.12 -4.17 21.47
N GLN A 283 7.86 -3.96 20.38
CA GLN A 283 8.45 -5.01 19.55
C GLN A 283 7.42 -6.03 19.03
N SER A 284 6.22 -5.57 18.63
CA SER A 284 5.17 -6.46 18.17
C SER A 284 5.19 -6.72 16.67
N LEU A 285 5.83 -5.86 15.87
CA LEU A 285 5.91 -6.02 14.43
C LEU A 285 7.34 -6.38 13.99
N SER A 286 7.45 -7.36 13.12
CA SER A 286 8.71 -7.74 12.43
C SER A 286 8.81 -7.07 11.06
N VAL A 287 7.66 -6.76 10.45
CA VAL A 287 7.53 -6.08 9.16
C VAL A 287 6.58 -4.91 9.32
N ILE A 288 6.93 -3.75 8.79
CA ILE A 288 5.98 -2.65 8.66
C ILE A 288 5.61 -2.42 7.20
N GLN A 289 4.37 -1.95 6.99
CA GLN A 289 3.77 -1.85 5.66
C GLN A 289 3.19 -0.44 5.42
N PRO A 290 4.04 0.62 5.48
CA PRO A 290 3.55 1.97 5.20
C PRO A 290 3.08 2.09 3.76
N ASP A 291 1.90 2.64 3.56
CA ASP A 291 1.42 3.05 2.24
C ASP A 291 1.82 4.51 2.00
N LEU A 292 2.67 4.76 1.01
CA LEU A 292 3.15 6.12 0.70
C LEU A 292 2.02 7.06 0.28
N GLY A 293 0.90 6.53 -0.16
CA GLY A 293 -0.31 7.32 -0.48
C GLY A 293 -1.13 7.72 0.75
N ASN A 294 -0.82 7.21 1.96
CA ASN A 294 -1.59 7.56 3.17
C ASN A 294 -0.79 7.62 4.48
N CYS A 295 0.49 7.27 4.50
CA CYS A 295 1.29 7.35 5.73
C CYS A 295 1.84 8.76 6.02
N GLY A 296 1.71 9.69 5.10
CA GLY A 296 2.28 11.03 5.11
C GLY A 296 3.26 11.29 3.96
N GLY A 297 3.25 10.45 2.93
CA GLY A 297 4.08 10.57 1.72
C GLY A 297 5.49 9.99 1.86
N ILE A 298 6.33 10.30 0.89
CA ILE A 298 7.73 9.83 0.82
C ILE A 298 8.56 10.42 1.99
N THR A 299 8.33 11.70 2.31
CA THR A 299 9.02 12.40 3.42
C THR A 299 8.80 11.71 4.76
N GLU A 300 7.56 11.41 5.10
CA GLU A 300 7.24 10.75 6.37
C GLU A 300 7.57 9.26 6.32
N GLY A 301 7.32 8.62 5.18
CA GLY A 301 7.69 7.22 4.94
C GLY A 301 9.18 6.97 5.22
N ARG A 302 10.07 7.88 4.76
CA ARG A 302 11.51 7.78 5.07
C ARG A 302 11.79 7.84 6.56
N LYS A 303 11.18 8.77 7.29
CA LYS A 303 11.34 8.90 8.75
C LYS A 303 10.81 7.67 9.50
N ILE A 304 9.70 7.08 9.04
CA ILE A 304 9.17 5.82 9.57
C ILE A 304 10.17 4.68 9.35
N CYS A 305 10.73 4.54 8.14
CA CYS A 305 11.68 3.47 7.83
C CYS A 305 13.01 3.61 8.57
N ASP A 306 13.49 4.83 8.80
CA ASP A 306 14.70 5.07 9.59
C ASP A 306 14.49 4.65 11.05
N LEU A 307 13.31 4.92 11.63
CA LEU A 307 12.94 4.41 12.96
C LEU A 307 12.83 2.87 12.96
N ALA A 308 12.16 2.28 11.98
CA ALA A 308 12.05 0.83 11.85
C ALA A 308 13.44 0.17 11.80
N HIS A 309 14.37 0.75 11.06
CA HIS A 309 15.73 0.24 10.91
C HIS A 309 16.47 0.19 12.25
N ILE A 310 16.32 1.22 13.10
CA ILE A 310 16.93 1.24 14.45
C ILE A 310 16.38 0.09 15.32
N HIS A 311 15.10 -0.27 15.14
CA HIS A 311 14.44 -1.34 15.88
C HIS A 311 14.61 -2.74 15.24
N GLY A 312 15.36 -2.87 14.14
CA GLY A 312 15.57 -4.13 13.44
C GLY A 312 14.33 -4.63 12.67
N VAL A 313 13.41 -3.72 12.36
CA VAL A 313 12.15 -4.02 11.64
C VAL A 313 12.34 -3.81 10.15
N THR A 314 11.86 -4.75 9.34
CA THR A 314 11.91 -4.67 7.88
C THR A 314 10.70 -3.94 7.32
N VAL A 315 10.79 -3.51 6.06
CA VAL A 315 9.78 -2.70 5.37
C VAL A 315 9.34 -3.39 4.09
N GLN A 316 8.04 -3.47 3.93
CA GLN A 316 7.33 -3.76 2.70
C GLN A 316 6.26 -2.68 2.53
N THR A 317 6.31 -1.86 1.49
CA THR A 317 5.26 -0.84 1.33
C THR A 317 3.96 -1.47 0.86
N HIS A 318 2.84 -1.14 1.51
CA HIS A 318 1.51 -1.49 1.00
C HIS A 318 1.26 -0.72 -0.30
N THR A 319 0.85 -1.42 -1.37
CA THR A 319 0.72 -0.82 -2.71
C THR A 319 -0.48 -1.40 -3.46
N CYS A 320 -1.67 -0.83 -3.28
CA CYS A 320 -2.90 -1.29 -3.94
C CYS A 320 -3.64 -0.20 -4.74
N ASN A 321 -2.97 0.94 -5.00
CA ASN A 321 -3.53 2.11 -5.67
C ASN A 321 -3.15 2.14 -7.18
N SER A 322 -3.11 3.32 -7.80
CA SER A 322 -2.78 3.45 -9.23
C SER A 322 -1.27 3.29 -9.50
N PRO A 323 -0.85 3.25 -10.79
CA PRO A 323 0.57 3.24 -11.16
C PRO A 323 1.38 4.45 -10.67
N VAL A 324 0.76 5.55 -10.21
CA VAL A 324 1.45 6.67 -9.54
C VAL A 324 2.02 6.22 -8.21
N SER A 325 1.19 5.55 -7.39
CA SER A 325 1.63 4.99 -6.11
C SER A 325 2.65 3.87 -6.28
N VAL A 326 2.46 3.01 -7.29
CA VAL A 326 3.45 1.96 -7.63
C VAL A 326 4.81 2.59 -7.93
N ALA A 327 4.89 3.58 -8.83
CA ALA A 327 6.13 4.24 -9.20
C ALA A 327 6.82 4.89 -7.99
N ALA A 328 6.06 5.61 -7.14
CA ALA A 328 6.59 6.20 -5.92
C ALA A 328 7.19 5.13 -4.97
N SER A 329 6.48 4.00 -4.80
CA SER A 329 6.94 2.89 -3.96
C SER A 329 8.20 2.23 -4.51
N LEU A 330 8.31 2.02 -5.83
CA LEU A 330 9.51 1.45 -6.45
C LEU A 330 10.76 2.30 -6.18
N HIS A 331 10.66 3.63 -6.33
CA HIS A 331 11.76 4.54 -5.99
C HIS A 331 12.11 4.49 -4.51
N PHE A 332 11.11 4.50 -3.67
CA PHE A 332 11.28 4.51 -2.22
C PHE A 332 11.94 3.22 -1.71
N GLU A 333 11.41 2.07 -2.09
CA GLU A 333 11.92 0.75 -1.70
C GLU A 333 13.31 0.47 -2.24
N ALA A 334 13.65 1.01 -3.42
CA ALA A 334 15.02 0.96 -3.92
C ALA A 334 16.02 1.67 -3.02
N ALA A 335 15.61 2.75 -2.33
CA ALA A 335 16.46 3.66 -1.57
C ALA A 335 16.48 3.38 -0.06
N ILE A 336 15.82 2.34 0.46
CA ILE A 336 15.84 1.99 1.89
C ILE A 336 16.65 0.72 2.14
N PRO A 337 17.42 0.65 3.25
CA PRO A 337 18.29 -0.51 3.54
C PRO A 337 17.51 -1.74 4.02
N ASN A 338 16.38 -1.54 4.69
CA ASN A 338 15.59 -2.58 5.39
C ASN A 338 14.37 -3.06 4.60
N PHE A 339 14.36 -2.89 3.27
CA PHE A 339 13.37 -3.48 2.36
C PHE A 339 13.40 -5.00 2.39
N VAL A 340 12.23 -5.65 2.33
CA VAL A 340 12.10 -7.10 2.28
C VAL A 340 11.50 -7.61 0.97
N ILE A 341 10.37 -7.07 0.53
CA ILE A 341 9.66 -7.49 -0.69
C ILE A 341 8.66 -6.40 -1.11
N HIS A 342 8.33 -6.30 -2.40
CA HIS A 342 7.32 -5.38 -2.94
C HIS A 342 5.97 -6.06 -3.10
N GLU A 343 4.88 -5.30 -2.91
CA GLU A 343 3.53 -5.80 -3.16
C GLU A 343 3.08 -5.58 -4.61
N MET A 344 2.84 -6.67 -5.35
CA MET A 344 2.10 -6.61 -6.61
C MET A 344 0.65 -6.97 -6.37
N HIS A 345 -0.19 -5.97 -6.13
CA HIS A 345 -1.61 -6.20 -5.87
C HIS A 345 -2.35 -6.58 -7.17
N THR A 346 -3.27 -7.54 -7.08
CA THR A 346 -4.01 -8.04 -8.27
C THR A 346 -4.76 -6.92 -9.01
N THR A 347 -5.21 -5.84 -8.33
CA THR A 347 -5.82 -4.69 -9.03
C THR A 347 -4.86 -3.99 -9.99
N ASN A 348 -3.56 -4.00 -9.70
CA ASN A 348 -2.54 -3.34 -10.53
C ASN A 348 -2.24 -4.13 -11.82
N THR A 349 -2.77 -5.34 -11.94
CA THR A 349 -2.75 -6.11 -13.19
C THR A 349 -3.87 -5.71 -14.16
N LEU A 350 -4.92 -5.06 -13.66
CA LEU A 350 -6.13 -4.74 -14.42
C LEU A 350 -5.88 -3.62 -15.43
N HIS A 351 -6.34 -3.82 -16.65
CA HIS A 351 -6.23 -2.82 -17.72
C HIS A 351 -6.83 -1.46 -17.32
N GLU A 352 -7.95 -1.48 -16.60
CA GLU A 352 -8.65 -0.26 -16.16
C GLU A 352 -7.83 0.60 -15.19
N ILE A 353 -6.95 0.00 -14.39
CA ILE A 353 -6.02 0.69 -13.50
C ILE A 353 -4.77 1.14 -14.28
N ARG A 354 -4.20 0.24 -15.08
CA ARG A 354 -2.94 0.48 -15.82
C ARG A 354 -3.05 1.65 -16.78
N LYS A 355 -4.18 1.80 -17.49
CA LYS A 355 -4.41 2.88 -18.47
C LYS A 355 -4.56 4.29 -17.85
N LEU A 356 -4.61 4.41 -16.51
CA LEU A 356 -4.65 5.73 -15.85
C LEU A 356 -3.35 6.51 -16.01
N CYS A 357 -2.26 5.83 -16.31
CA CYS A 357 -0.93 6.42 -16.39
C CYS A 357 -0.27 6.17 -17.75
N ILE A 358 0.81 6.93 -18.02
CA ILE A 358 1.56 6.85 -19.29
C ILE A 358 2.45 5.61 -19.30
N TYR A 359 3.17 5.36 -18.21
CA TYR A 359 4.13 4.27 -18.11
C TYR A 359 3.50 3.07 -17.37
N ASP A 360 3.61 1.90 -17.98
CA ASP A 360 3.05 0.66 -17.47
C ASP A 360 4.14 -0.21 -16.83
N TYR A 361 4.54 0.14 -15.63
CA TYR A 361 5.50 -0.64 -14.87
C TYR A 361 4.84 -1.93 -14.38
N GLN A 362 5.31 -3.05 -14.91
CA GLN A 362 4.85 -4.39 -14.53
C GLN A 362 6.06 -5.27 -14.21
N PRO A 363 5.94 -6.21 -13.26
CA PRO A 363 7.05 -7.09 -12.92
C PRO A 363 7.26 -8.12 -14.03
N ILE A 364 8.53 -8.55 -14.17
CA ILE A 364 8.95 -9.62 -15.06
C ILE A 364 9.60 -10.69 -14.19
N ASN A 365 9.11 -11.93 -14.28
CA ASN A 365 9.58 -13.05 -13.46
C ASN A 365 9.56 -12.73 -11.94
N GLY A 366 8.48 -12.10 -11.47
CA GLY A 366 8.32 -11.75 -10.06
C GLY A 366 9.23 -10.63 -9.55
N GLU A 367 9.82 -9.81 -10.43
CA GLU A 367 10.69 -8.69 -10.08
C GLU A 367 10.35 -7.43 -10.88
N PHE A 368 10.39 -6.27 -10.24
CA PHE A 368 10.33 -4.97 -10.89
C PHE A 368 11.73 -4.43 -11.21
N ASP A 369 11.90 -3.90 -12.41
CA ASP A 369 12.97 -2.94 -12.70
C ASP A 369 12.60 -1.58 -12.09
N ILE A 370 13.60 -0.87 -11.57
CA ILE A 370 13.38 0.45 -10.94
C ILE A 370 13.34 1.52 -12.04
N PRO A 371 12.28 2.37 -12.08
CA PRO A 371 12.22 3.46 -13.06
C PRO A 371 13.39 4.44 -12.92
N ASP A 372 13.99 4.84 -14.05
CA ASP A 372 15.15 5.76 -14.11
C ASP A 372 14.79 7.17 -14.62
N LEU A 373 13.51 7.46 -14.84
CA LEU A 373 13.05 8.77 -15.27
C LEU A 373 13.07 9.80 -14.13
N PRO A 374 13.28 11.10 -14.43
CA PRO A 374 13.26 12.16 -13.41
C PRO A 374 11.94 12.19 -12.63
N GLY A 375 12.01 12.55 -11.34
CA GLY A 375 10.87 12.51 -10.44
C GLY A 375 10.53 11.10 -10.02
N ILE A 376 9.24 10.82 -9.88
CA ILE A 376 8.73 9.45 -9.66
C ILE A 376 8.67 8.64 -10.97
N GLY A 377 9.06 9.24 -12.10
CA GLY A 377 9.08 8.56 -13.39
C GLY A 377 7.71 8.19 -13.94
N GLN A 378 6.63 8.86 -13.51
CA GLN A 378 5.25 8.55 -13.92
C GLN A 378 4.46 9.81 -14.23
N ASP A 379 3.42 9.69 -15.06
CA ASP A 379 2.45 10.77 -15.30
C ASP A 379 1.04 10.21 -15.62
N LEU A 380 0.04 11.06 -15.50
CA LEU A 380 -1.34 10.71 -15.83
C LEU A 380 -1.53 10.65 -17.34
N SER A 381 -2.26 9.65 -17.80
CA SER A 381 -2.60 9.52 -19.21
C SER A 381 -3.68 10.51 -19.64
N ASP A 382 -3.74 10.78 -20.95
CA ASP A 382 -4.86 11.52 -21.56
C ASP A 382 -6.23 10.91 -21.22
N TYR A 383 -6.28 9.58 -21.09
CA TYR A 383 -7.51 8.88 -20.69
C TYR A 383 -7.93 9.28 -19.28
N ALA A 384 -7.01 9.27 -18.31
CA ALA A 384 -7.31 9.67 -16.94
C ALA A 384 -7.82 11.11 -16.89
N LEU A 385 -7.09 12.04 -17.51
CA LEU A 385 -7.43 13.48 -17.53
C LEU A 385 -8.78 13.76 -18.19
N LYS A 386 -9.12 13.10 -19.31
CA LYS A 386 -10.41 13.26 -20.00
C LYS A 386 -11.59 12.67 -19.24
N ASN A 387 -11.35 11.71 -18.35
CA ASN A 387 -12.38 11.02 -17.57
C ASN A 387 -12.41 11.43 -16.09
N ALA A 388 -11.74 12.51 -15.73
CA ALA A 388 -11.67 13.04 -14.38
C ALA A 388 -12.46 14.36 -14.24
N THR A 389 -12.85 14.65 -13.01
CA THR A 389 -13.22 16.00 -12.56
C THR A 389 -11.95 16.70 -12.11
N ILE A 390 -11.65 17.87 -12.66
CA ILE A 390 -10.45 18.63 -12.30
C ILE A 390 -10.88 19.99 -11.73
N ILE A 391 -10.38 20.29 -10.55
CA ILE A 391 -10.53 21.60 -9.89
C ILE A 391 -9.16 22.21 -9.73
N THR A 392 -8.94 23.43 -10.23
CA THR A 392 -7.69 24.16 -10.09
C THR A 392 -7.85 25.26 -9.04
N GLU A 393 -7.00 25.22 -8.03
CA GLU A 393 -6.87 26.29 -7.02
C GLU A 393 -5.60 27.10 -7.30
N THR A 394 -5.72 28.47 -7.24
CA THR A 394 -4.65 29.43 -7.62
C THR A 394 -4.39 30.45 -6.53
#